data_fa63c1a18e56ed5d9fefc2d457b27cc8
#
_entry.id   fa63c1a18e56ed5d9fefc2d457b27cc8
#
_cell.length_a   1.000
_cell.length_b   1.000
_cell.length_c   1.000
_cell.angle_alpha   90.00
_cell.angle_beta   90.00
_cell.angle_gamma   90.00
#
_symmetry.space_group_name_H-M   'P 1'
#
loop_
_entity.id
_entity.type
_entity.pdbx_description
1 polymer ?
#
loop_
_entity_poly.entity_id
_entity_poly.type
_entity_poly.pdbx_seq_one_letter_code
_entity_poly.pdbx_strand_id
1 'polypeptide(L)'
;MAKAKSSVPAGHHTVTPHLIMNDASSALDWYGKALGAEILARAPGPDGKIMHAEIRVGSSIIMLNDEMGGGRSAKALGGSPASLWLYVDDCDALFKRAVAAGATVPPGPMGTPADQFWGDRCGGIVDPEGYTWTIATRKEDLTPAELDQRAQDFFKSFAASQK
;
A
#
# COMPACT_ATOMS: atom_id res chain seq x y z
N MET A 1 -7.66 -36.36 3.12
CA MET A 1 -7.47 -34.94 3.48
C MET A 1 -8.81 -34.35 3.88
N ALA A 2 -8.88 -33.53 4.94
CA ALA A 2 -10.12 -32.87 5.33
C ALA A 2 -10.52 -31.81 4.30
N LYS A 3 -11.81 -31.73 3.95
CA LYS A 3 -12.37 -30.70 3.06
C LYS A 3 -12.29 -29.33 3.73
N ALA A 4 -11.96 -28.29 2.97
CA ALA A 4 -11.94 -26.92 3.49
C ALA A 4 -13.34 -26.51 3.97
N LYS A 5 -13.39 -25.79 5.10
CA LYS A 5 -14.64 -25.29 5.70
C LYS A 5 -15.16 -24.03 5.00
N SER A 6 -14.28 -23.29 4.31
CA SER A 6 -14.59 -22.06 3.59
C SER A 6 -13.79 -22.02 2.30
N SER A 7 -14.31 -21.33 1.27
CA SER A 7 -13.60 -21.04 0.02
C SER A 7 -12.58 -19.91 0.18
N VAL A 8 -12.70 -19.08 1.22
CA VAL A 8 -11.76 -18.02 1.56
C VAL A 8 -11.00 -18.44 2.82
N PRO A 9 -9.66 -18.45 2.84
CA PRO A 9 -8.88 -18.77 4.02
C PRO A 9 -9.17 -17.80 5.17
N ALA A 10 -9.00 -18.27 6.41
CA ALA A 10 -9.22 -17.42 7.58
C ALA A 10 -8.32 -16.19 7.56
N GLY A 11 -8.89 -15.03 7.83
CA GLY A 11 -8.18 -13.74 7.85
C GLY A 11 -7.97 -13.11 6.47
N HIS A 12 -8.23 -13.81 5.37
CA HIS A 12 -8.18 -13.25 4.02
C HIS A 12 -9.50 -12.60 3.63
N HIS A 13 -9.42 -11.67 2.69
CA HIS A 13 -10.59 -11.10 2.02
C HIS A 13 -10.77 -11.74 0.62
N THR A 14 -11.94 -11.58 0.01
CA THR A 14 -12.23 -12.10 -1.34
C THR A 14 -11.20 -11.61 -2.37
N VAL A 15 -10.77 -10.35 -2.23
CA VAL A 15 -9.63 -9.81 -2.98
C VAL A 15 -8.46 -9.69 -2.00
N THR A 16 -7.40 -10.43 -2.26
CA THR A 16 -6.16 -10.42 -1.47
C THR A 16 -5.04 -9.94 -2.38
N PRO A 17 -4.35 -8.83 -2.07
CA PRO A 17 -3.22 -8.38 -2.86
C PRO A 17 -2.11 -9.44 -2.89
N HIS A 18 -1.50 -9.60 -4.06
CA HIS A 18 -0.34 -10.46 -4.26
C HIS A 18 0.74 -9.65 -4.98
N LEU A 19 1.89 -9.45 -4.33
CA LEU A 19 2.97 -8.60 -4.79
C LEU A 19 4.18 -9.46 -5.18
N ILE A 20 4.77 -9.18 -6.33
CA ILE A 20 5.98 -9.86 -6.79
C ILE A 20 7.18 -8.96 -6.50
N MET A 21 8.14 -9.46 -5.73
CA MET A 21 9.29 -8.73 -5.24
C MET A 21 10.54 -9.04 -6.02
N ASN A 22 11.43 -8.08 -6.15
CA ASN A 22 12.80 -8.32 -6.58
C ASN A 22 13.61 -9.04 -5.48
N ASP A 23 13.37 -8.67 -4.22
CA ASP A 23 13.95 -9.29 -3.03
C ASP A 23 12.89 -9.34 -1.92
N ALA A 24 12.15 -10.45 -1.89
CA ALA A 24 11.07 -10.63 -0.92
C ALA A 24 11.57 -10.70 0.52
N SER A 25 12.79 -11.17 0.76
CA SER A 25 13.36 -11.21 2.11
C SER A 25 13.57 -9.81 2.67
N SER A 26 14.22 -8.94 1.90
CA SER A 26 14.42 -7.53 2.26
C SER A 26 13.09 -6.77 2.34
N ALA A 27 12.12 -7.09 1.47
CA ALA A 27 10.79 -6.50 1.50
C ALA A 27 10.04 -6.83 2.80
N LEU A 28 10.09 -8.09 3.27
CA LEU A 28 9.49 -8.51 4.53
C LEU A 28 10.03 -7.70 5.72
N ASP A 29 11.35 -7.53 5.79
CA ASP A 29 12.00 -6.75 6.85
C ASP A 29 11.59 -5.28 6.79
N TRP A 30 11.52 -4.73 5.57
CA TRP A 30 11.10 -3.35 5.36
C TRP A 30 9.64 -3.12 5.77
N TYR A 31 8.71 -3.98 5.35
CA TYR A 31 7.29 -3.85 5.69
C TYR A 31 7.07 -3.97 7.20
N GLY A 32 7.81 -4.85 7.89
CA GLY A 32 7.81 -4.93 9.34
C GLY A 32 8.25 -3.61 9.99
N LYS A 33 9.39 -3.07 9.56
CA LYS A 33 9.97 -1.83 10.09
C LYS A 33 9.14 -0.59 9.74
N ALA A 34 8.75 -0.45 8.48
CA ALA A 34 8.12 0.75 7.94
C ALA A 34 6.62 0.81 8.22
N LEU A 35 5.89 -0.28 7.97
CA LEU A 35 4.43 -0.30 8.06
C LEU A 35 3.90 -1.04 9.30
N GLY A 36 4.80 -1.67 10.08
CA GLY A 36 4.39 -2.48 11.23
C GLY A 36 3.74 -3.80 10.83
N ALA A 37 4.12 -4.33 9.66
CA ALA A 37 3.61 -5.60 9.17
C ALA A 37 4.05 -6.77 10.08
N GLU A 38 3.14 -7.70 10.30
CA GLU A 38 3.42 -8.99 10.95
C GLU A 38 3.61 -10.06 9.87
N ILE A 39 4.69 -10.84 9.96
CA ILE A 39 4.92 -11.98 9.06
C ILE A 39 4.09 -13.16 9.58
N LEU A 40 3.11 -13.61 8.78
CA LEU A 40 2.23 -14.73 9.10
C LEU A 40 2.78 -16.06 8.58
N ALA A 41 3.39 -16.03 7.39
CA ALA A 41 3.96 -17.20 6.75
C ALA A 41 5.20 -16.81 5.92
N ARG A 42 6.15 -17.74 5.83
CA ARG A 42 7.34 -17.61 4.98
C ARG A 42 7.76 -19.00 4.50
N ALA A 43 7.76 -19.22 3.20
CA ALA A 43 8.18 -20.46 2.56
C ALA A 43 9.37 -20.19 1.61
N PRO A 44 10.62 -20.42 2.07
CA PRO A 44 11.79 -20.27 1.22
C PRO A 44 11.89 -21.45 0.23
N GLY A 45 12.39 -21.16 -0.97
CA GLY A 45 12.77 -22.14 -1.96
C GLY A 45 14.18 -22.69 -1.75
N PRO A 46 14.60 -23.68 -2.57
CA PRO A 46 15.93 -24.31 -2.46
C PRO A 46 17.09 -23.35 -2.72
N ASP A 47 16.86 -22.30 -3.48
CA ASP A 47 17.82 -21.25 -3.85
C ASP A 47 17.84 -20.07 -2.86
N GLY A 48 17.11 -20.19 -1.74
CA GLY A 48 16.97 -19.14 -0.73
C GLY A 48 15.96 -18.05 -1.07
N LYS A 49 15.40 -18.06 -2.28
CA LYS A 49 14.31 -17.15 -2.65
C LYS A 49 13.03 -17.47 -1.89
N ILE A 50 12.23 -16.47 -1.64
CA ILE A 50 10.91 -16.63 -1.03
C ILE A 50 9.93 -17.07 -2.12
N MET A 51 9.46 -18.31 -2.05
CA MET A 51 8.44 -18.83 -2.96
C MET A 51 7.03 -18.35 -2.59
N HIS A 52 6.79 -18.12 -1.31
CA HIS A 52 5.54 -17.57 -0.79
C HIS A 52 5.76 -16.98 0.59
N ALA A 53 5.18 -15.82 0.84
CA ALA A 53 5.04 -15.27 2.17
C ALA A 53 3.70 -14.54 2.32
N GLU A 54 3.26 -14.41 3.55
CA GLU A 54 2.08 -13.63 3.92
C GLU A 54 2.45 -12.67 5.02
N ILE A 55 2.04 -11.42 4.86
CA ILE A 55 2.13 -10.39 5.89
C ILE A 55 0.75 -9.86 6.23
N ARG A 56 0.58 -9.42 7.48
CA ARG A 56 -0.60 -8.67 7.91
C ARG A 56 -0.22 -7.22 8.16
N VAL A 57 -0.91 -6.31 7.47
CA VAL A 57 -0.84 -4.86 7.69
C VAL A 57 -2.23 -4.39 8.13
N GLY A 58 -2.36 -3.96 9.38
CA GLY A 58 -3.67 -3.68 9.97
C GLY A 58 -4.58 -4.92 9.93
N SER A 59 -5.72 -4.81 9.26
CA SER A 59 -6.69 -5.92 9.09
C SER A 59 -6.50 -6.72 7.79
N SER A 60 -5.55 -6.33 6.93
CA SER A 60 -5.40 -6.91 5.58
C SER A 60 -4.21 -7.86 5.51
N ILE A 61 -4.42 -9.00 4.86
CA ILE A 61 -3.34 -9.92 4.48
C ILE A 61 -2.89 -9.59 3.07
N ILE A 62 -1.57 -9.57 2.86
CA ILE A 62 -0.91 -9.37 1.58
C ILE A 62 0.01 -10.56 1.36
N MET A 63 -0.13 -11.22 0.21
CA MET A 63 0.76 -12.27 -0.26
C MET A 63 1.94 -11.67 -1.01
N LEU A 64 3.12 -12.28 -0.90
CA LEU A 64 4.28 -11.87 -1.67
C LEU A 64 5.23 -13.05 -1.95
N ASN A 65 5.99 -12.93 -3.02
CA ASN A 65 7.05 -13.86 -3.41
C ASN A 65 8.11 -13.14 -4.23
N ASP A 66 9.28 -13.77 -4.37
CA ASP A 66 10.30 -13.35 -5.31
C ASP A 66 9.88 -13.60 -6.77
N GLU A 67 10.52 -12.91 -7.71
CA GLU A 67 10.30 -13.15 -9.13
C GLU A 67 10.50 -14.63 -9.47
N MET A 68 9.47 -15.26 -10.01
CA MET A 68 9.47 -16.65 -10.46
C MET A 68 8.39 -16.90 -11.50
N GLY A 69 8.53 -17.96 -12.30
CA GLY A 69 7.48 -18.40 -13.22
C GLY A 69 7.06 -17.35 -14.25
N GLY A 70 7.92 -16.39 -14.58
CA GLY A 70 7.63 -15.30 -15.50
C GLY A 70 7.00 -14.07 -14.84
N GLY A 71 6.70 -14.10 -13.53
CA GLY A 71 6.28 -12.94 -12.76
C GLY A 71 7.43 -11.95 -12.62
N ARG A 72 7.13 -10.64 -12.76
CA ARG A 72 8.12 -9.56 -12.65
C ARG A 72 7.73 -8.59 -11.55
N SER A 73 8.72 -8.15 -10.77
CA SER A 73 8.53 -7.16 -9.71
C SER A 73 8.21 -5.77 -10.27
N ALA A 74 7.58 -4.93 -9.47
CA ALA A 74 7.38 -3.53 -9.81
C ALA A 74 8.71 -2.84 -10.12
N LYS A 75 9.77 -3.16 -9.37
CA LYS A 75 11.13 -2.66 -9.60
C LYS A 75 11.66 -3.02 -10.97
N ALA A 76 11.50 -4.28 -11.41
CA ALA A 76 11.92 -4.73 -12.74
C ALA A 76 11.10 -4.14 -13.89
N LEU A 77 9.87 -3.70 -13.61
CA LEU A 77 8.97 -3.03 -14.57
C LEU A 77 9.13 -1.50 -14.58
N GLY A 78 9.92 -0.93 -13.66
CA GLY A 78 10.08 0.51 -13.51
C GLY A 78 8.95 1.19 -12.75
N GLY A 79 8.13 0.43 -12.03
CA GLY A 79 7.03 0.88 -11.20
C GLY A 79 5.81 -0.03 -11.28
N SER A 80 4.79 0.24 -10.46
CA SER A 80 3.52 -0.49 -10.46
C SER A 80 2.38 0.43 -10.91
N PRO A 81 1.51 0.01 -11.84
CA PRO A 81 0.29 0.74 -12.18
C PRO A 81 -0.81 0.61 -11.11
N ALA A 82 -0.68 -0.38 -10.22
CA ALA A 82 -1.54 -0.54 -9.06
C ALA A 82 -0.95 0.18 -7.85
N SER A 83 -1.80 0.77 -7.03
CA SER A 83 -1.43 1.37 -5.75
C SER A 83 -2.21 0.71 -4.61
N LEU A 84 -1.64 0.74 -3.42
CA LEU A 84 -2.24 0.23 -2.20
C LEU A 84 -2.63 1.42 -1.30
N TRP A 85 -3.87 1.39 -0.80
CA TRP A 85 -4.36 2.43 0.10
C TRP A 85 -4.43 1.89 1.52
N LEU A 86 -3.71 2.53 2.43
CA LEU A 86 -3.56 2.09 3.82
C LEU A 86 -4.16 3.13 4.77
N TYR A 87 -5.28 2.78 5.39
CA TYR A 87 -5.91 3.60 6.43
C TYR A 87 -5.31 3.28 7.79
N VAL A 88 -4.91 4.34 8.53
CA VAL A 88 -4.31 4.28 9.87
C VAL A 88 -4.81 5.44 10.72
N ASP A 89 -4.63 5.33 12.05
CA ASP A 89 -5.04 6.38 12.99
C ASP A 89 -4.21 7.67 12.85
N ASP A 90 -2.93 7.56 12.50
CA ASP A 90 -2.01 8.68 12.29
C ASP A 90 -1.15 8.47 11.04
N CYS A 91 -1.64 9.02 9.92
CA CYS A 91 -0.93 8.93 8.63
C CYS A 91 0.38 9.70 8.63
N ASP A 92 0.48 10.82 9.36
CA ASP A 92 1.71 11.62 9.42
C ASP A 92 2.85 10.86 10.13
N ALA A 93 2.54 10.19 11.23
CA ALA A 93 3.52 9.39 11.97
C ALA A 93 3.99 8.18 11.14
N LEU A 94 3.05 7.46 10.50
CA LEU A 94 3.39 6.31 9.66
C LEU A 94 4.18 6.73 8.42
N PHE A 95 3.78 7.82 7.76
CA PHE A 95 4.49 8.38 6.61
C PHE A 95 5.95 8.70 6.97
N LYS A 96 6.19 9.44 8.07
CA LYS A 96 7.54 9.77 8.55
C LYS A 96 8.37 8.52 8.81
N ARG A 97 7.77 7.49 9.42
CA ARG A 97 8.43 6.21 9.69
C ARG A 97 8.81 5.49 8.41
N ALA A 98 7.92 5.44 7.42
CA ALA A 98 8.19 4.80 6.14
C ALA A 98 9.30 5.51 5.36
N VAL A 99 9.29 6.84 5.32
CA VAL A 99 10.35 7.64 4.69
C VAL A 99 11.69 7.44 5.40
N ALA A 100 11.71 7.44 6.74
CA ALA A 100 12.92 7.16 7.52
C ALA A 100 13.44 5.73 7.31
N ALA A 101 12.58 4.80 6.92
CA ALA A 101 12.94 3.42 6.56
C ALA A 101 13.38 3.27 5.09
N GLY A 102 13.38 4.34 4.29
CA GLY A 102 13.89 4.33 2.91
C GLY A 102 12.82 4.39 1.82
N ALA A 103 11.55 4.64 2.15
CA ALA A 103 10.56 4.96 1.13
C ALA A 103 10.87 6.31 0.47
N THR A 104 10.55 6.45 -0.81
CA THR A 104 10.63 7.71 -1.53
C THR A 104 9.26 8.38 -1.62
N VAL A 105 9.25 9.70 -1.73
CA VAL A 105 8.02 10.48 -1.85
C VAL A 105 7.83 10.85 -3.32
N PRO A 106 6.73 10.41 -3.97
CA PRO A 106 6.48 10.79 -5.35
C PRO A 106 6.22 12.30 -5.47
N PRO A 107 6.59 12.93 -6.58
CA PRO A 107 6.27 14.34 -6.81
C PRO A 107 4.77 14.54 -7.00
N GLY A 108 4.30 15.75 -6.70
CA GLY A 108 2.91 16.16 -6.94
C GLY A 108 2.05 16.23 -5.67
N PRO A 109 0.74 16.49 -5.85
CA PRO A 109 -0.17 16.83 -4.75
C PRO A 109 -0.46 15.68 -3.79
N MET A 110 -0.18 14.45 -4.22
CA MET A 110 -0.32 13.24 -3.40
C MET A 110 1.01 12.79 -2.77
N GLY A 111 2.06 13.63 -2.77
CA GLY A 111 3.35 13.33 -2.16
C GLY A 111 3.30 13.38 -0.64
N THR A 112 3.53 14.55 -0.05
CA THR A 112 3.48 14.74 1.41
C THR A 112 2.04 14.73 1.93
N PRO A 113 1.80 14.27 3.20
CA PRO A 113 0.46 14.26 3.78
C PRO A 113 -0.20 15.64 3.79
N ALA A 114 -1.40 15.72 3.21
CA ALA A 114 -2.25 16.90 3.16
C ALA A 114 -3.72 16.52 3.32
N ASP A 115 -4.52 17.45 3.81
CA ASP A 115 -5.97 17.28 3.91
C ASP A 115 -6.57 17.36 2.50
N GLN A 116 -7.46 16.41 2.21
CA GLN A 116 -8.06 16.24 0.89
C GLN A 116 -9.54 16.66 0.93
N PHE A 117 -10.05 17.08 -0.22
CA PHE A 117 -11.45 17.55 -0.32
C PHE A 117 -12.48 16.47 0.03
N TRP A 118 -12.09 15.19 -0.08
CA TRP A 118 -12.96 14.04 0.24
C TRP A 118 -12.96 13.64 1.72
N GLY A 119 -12.29 14.39 2.59
CA GLY A 119 -12.32 14.20 4.05
C GLY A 119 -11.23 13.32 4.63
N ASP A 120 -10.25 12.90 3.83
CA ASP A 120 -9.07 12.19 4.32
C ASP A 120 -7.87 13.15 4.44
N ARG A 121 -6.97 12.85 5.36
CA ARG A 121 -5.60 13.33 5.33
C ARG A 121 -4.72 12.21 4.82
N CYS A 122 -3.98 12.42 3.73
CA CYS A 122 -3.17 11.35 3.14
C CYS A 122 -1.93 11.86 2.41
N GLY A 123 -0.94 10.97 2.26
CA GLY A 123 0.27 11.17 1.48
C GLY A 123 0.76 9.88 0.84
N GLY A 124 1.46 10.01 -0.29
CA GLY A 124 1.97 8.90 -1.07
C GLY A 124 3.43 8.60 -0.78
N ILE A 125 3.77 7.33 -0.81
CA ILE A 125 5.14 6.84 -0.81
C ILE A 125 5.33 5.79 -1.90
N VAL A 126 6.57 5.60 -2.33
CA VAL A 126 7.00 4.44 -3.12
C VAL A 126 7.95 3.63 -2.25
N ASP A 127 7.65 2.36 -2.07
CA ASP A 127 8.49 1.46 -1.30
C ASP A 127 9.78 1.06 -2.06
N PRO A 128 10.77 0.42 -1.41
CA PRO A 128 12.02 0.02 -2.07
C PRO A 128 11.84 -1.01 -3.21
N GLU A 129 10.68 -1.67 -3.28
CA GLU A 129 10.34 -2.61 -4.35
C GLU A 129 9.60 -1.97 -5.53
N GLY A 130 9.25 -0.66 -5.40
CA GLY A 130 8.61 0.11 -6.47
C GLY A 130 7.08 0.14 -6.43
N TYR A 131 6.46 -0.36 -5.35
CA TYR A 131 5.01 -0.26 -5.15
C TYR A 131 4.65 1.08 -4.53
N THR A 132 3.58 1.69 -5.07
CA THR A 132 3.02 2.93 -4.54
C THR A 132 2.01 2.63 -3.44
N TRP A 133 2.16 3.31 -2.32
CA TRP A 133 1.23 3.29 -1.19
C TRP A 133 0.69 4.68 -0.93
N THR A 134 -0.59 4.79 -0.65
CA THR A 134 -1.18 5.99 -0.06
C THR A 134 -1.49 5.70 1.41
N ILE A 135 -0.87 6.46 2.30
CA ILE A 135 -1.09 6.34 3.74
C ILE A 135 -2.09 7.42 4.14
N ALA A 136 -3.23 7.02 4.70
CA ALA A 136 -4.37 7.89 4.94
C ALA A 136 -4.94 7.76 6.36
N THR A 137 -5.49 8.86 6.85
CA THR A 137 -6.35 8.90 8.04
C THR A 137 -7.67 9.55 7.65
N ARG A 138 -8.79 8.88 7.92
CA ARG A 138 -10.12 9.46 7.76
C ARG A 138 -10.32 10.56 8.80
N LYS A 139 -10.56 11.79 8.36
CA LYS A 139 -10.75 12.96 9.23
C LYS A 139 -12.20 13.38 9.33
N GLU A 140 -12.96 13.23 8.27
CA GLU A 140 -14.35 13.71 8.19
C GLU A 140 -15.24 12.70 7.45
N ASP A 141 -16.45 12.52 7.92
CA ASP A 141 -17.51 11.78 7.24
C ASP A 141 -18.42 12.78 6.52
N LEU A 142 -18.22 12.89 5.20
CA LEU A 142 -18.96 13.81 4.36
C LEU A 142 -20.23 13.17 3.82
N THR A 143 -21.31 13.93 3.76
CA THR A 143 -22.49 13.56 2.97
C THR A 143 -22.17 13.64 1.46
N PRO A 144 -22.91 12.93 0.59
CA PRO A 144 -22.72 13.04 -0.85
C PRO A 144 -22.78 14.49 -1.37
N ALA A 145 -23.68 15.30 -0.82
CA ALA A 145 -23.83 16.71 -1.23
C ALA A 145 -22.59 17.56 -0.85
N GLU A 146 -22.05 17.35 0.36
CA GLU A 146 -20.83 18.04 0.80
C GLU A 146 -19.63 17.61 -0.03
N LEU A 147 -19.51 16.31 -0.37
CA LEU A 147 -18.43 15.80 -1.22
C LEU A 147 -18.51 16.43 -2.62
N ASP A 148 -19.70 16.47 -3.23
CA ASP A 148 -19.91 17.06 -4.55
C ASP A 148 -19.54 18.55 -4.55
N GLN A 149 -19.97 19.30 -3.52
CA GLN A 149 -19.64 20.72 -3.41
C GLN A 149 -18.12 20.94 -3.29
N ARG A 150 -17.46 20.21 -2.39
CA ARG A 150 -16.00 20.32 -2.20
C ARG A 150 -15.22 19.93 -3.44
N ALA A 151 -15.65 18.89 -4.17
CA ALA A 151 -15.05 18.48 -5.44
C ALA A 151 -15.14 19.59 -6.49
N GLN A 152 -16.32 20.23 -6.64
CA GLN A 152 -16.50 21.33 -7.58
C GLN A 152 -15.59 22.52 -7.24
N ASP A 153 -15.48 22.89 -5.96
CA ASP A 153 -14.64 24.01 -5.53
C ASP A 153 -13.16 23.71 -5.72
N PHE A 154 -12.73 22.45 -5.43
CA PHE A 154 -11.37 21.99 -5.70
C PHE A 154 -11.03 22.07 -7.18
N PHE A 155 -11.87 21.55 -8.08
CA PHE A 155 -11.59 21.56 -9.51
C PHE A 155 -11.62 22.97 -10.11
N LYS A 156 -12.48 23.88 -9.61
CA LYS A 156 -12.45 25.30 -10.01
C LYS A 156 -11.12 25.97 -9.64
N SER A 157 -10.64 25.76 -8.41
CA SER A 157 -9.37 26.32 -7.94
C SER A 157 -8.18 25.73 -8.71
N PHE A 158 -8.19 24.41 -8.94
CA PHE A 158 -7.15 23.73 -9.73
C PHE A 158 -7.07 24.24 -11.16
N ALA A 159 -8.21 24.43 -11.84
CA ALA A 159 -8.24 24.99 -13.20
C ALA A 159 -7.75 26.46 -13.24
N ALA A 160 -7.95 27.23 -12.19
CA ALA A 160 -7.46 28.60 -12.09
C ALA A 160 -5.94 28.68 -11.89
N SER A 161 -5.34 27.70 -11.22
CA SER A 161 -3.90 27.62 -10.94
C SER A 161 -3.05 27.14 -12.12
N GLN A 162 -3.67 26.62 -13.19
CA GLN A 162 -3.00 26.15 -14.42
C GLN A 162 -2.89 27.24 -15.51
N LYS A 163 -3.40 28.46 -15.25
CA LYS A 163 -3.31 29.62 -16.15
C LYS A 163 -2.19 30.54 -15.71
#